data_28646384e91b28792e327c7fd971ef67
#
_entry.id   28646384e91b28792e327c7fd971ef67
#
_cell.length_a   1.000
_cell.length_b   1.000
_cell.length_c   1.000
_cell.angle_alpha   90.00
_cell.angle_beta   90.00
_cell.angle_gamma   90.00
#
_symmetry.space_group_name_H-M   'P 1'
#
loop_
_entity.id
_entity.type
_entity.pdbx_description
1 polymer ?
#
loop_
_entity_poly.entity_id
_entity_poly.type
_entity_poly.pdbx_seq_one_letter_code
_entity_poly.pdbx_strand_id
1 'polypeptide(L)'
;MGHARRQREETSAELPALYALTHDGLERVAADEITQELLGVVKKTGRGLVVFRLPQIDDSVLSLRTTEDVFLLAWGSDTLTYRAADLDLFRQWTARKPDWPALFRWHHQIRPLRRGKPTFHLVCQMRGEHGYRRVDAEEAFRAGLRHVLPAGWYEVDENAWLEIWLTIHGKTAVCGVRLSDRTMRHRTYKQEHIVASLRPTVAAAMVRLAGIAPGMTILDPMCGAGTILAEALTLARHRKGGGVAVRLLGGDIDPQAIFVSTQNLGRLGPVGLARWDARFLPLANASVDRLVCNPPFGKQLASVGEILPLYTALAREWNRVLKPGGRAVLLVMEHQALSTALSPFRWTTTRRLALRVLGQPCTLSVWHKPLDESASLLPRMS
;
A
#
# COMPACT_ATOMS: atom_id res chain seq x y z
N MET A 1 19.46 30.92 32.35
CA MET A 1 20.29 29.89 31.64
C MET A 1 19.96 28.43 32.01
N GLY A 2 19.16 28.14 33.02
CA GLY A 2 18.82 26.77 33.43
C GLY A 2 17.66 26.09 32.68
N HIS A 3 16.71 26.84 32.08
CA HIS A 3 15.56 26.27 31.39
C HIS A 3 15.87 25.75 29.96
N ALA A 4 16.78 26.42 29.24
CA ALA A 4 17.19 26.02 27.90
C ALA A 4 18.11 24.76 27.89
N ARG A 5 18.78 24.48 29.00
CA ARG A 5 19.62 23.29 29.15
C ARG A 5 18.80 22.05 29.48
N ARG A 6 17.73 22.16 30.29
CA ARG A 6 16.80 21.07 30.57
C ARG A 6 16.01 20.63 29.34
N GLN A 7 15.61 21.56 28.47
CA GLN A 7 14.93 21.20 27.21
C GLN A 7 15.84 20.52 26.18
N ARG A 8 17.17 20.67 26.27
CA ARG A 8 18.13 19.96 25.39
C ARG A 8 18.53 18.59 25.93
N GLU A 9 18.38 18.31 27.22
CA GLU A 9 18.66 16.99 27.81
C GLU A 9 17.48 16.02 27.71
N GLU A 10 16.23 16.50 27.54
CA GLU A 10 15.06 15.66 27.25
C GLU A 10 14.98 15.18 25.80
N THR A 11 15.79 15.67 24.88
CA THR A 11 15.76 15.34 23.44
C THR A 11 16.73 14.22 23.02
N SER A 12 17.36 13.51 23.96
CA SER A 12 18.28 12.39 23.67
C SER A 12 17.69 11.00 23.88
N ALA A 13 16.40 10.85 24.16
CA ALA A 13 15.77 9.54 24.08
C ALA A 13 15.70 9.12 22.61
N GLU A 14 16.43 8.08 22.25
CA GLU A 14 16.44 7.54 20.88
C GLU A 14 15.00 7.25 20.43
N LEU A 15 14.58 7.87 19.31
CA LEU A 15 13.23 7.68 18.78
C LEU A 15 12.96 6.18 18.55
N PRO A 16 11.80 5.66 18.92
CA PRO A 16 11.47 4.26 18.72
C PRO A 16 11.51 3.93 17.23
N ALA A 17 11.88 2.69 16.92
CA ALA A 17 11.70 2.18 15.58
C ALA A 17 10.20 2.00 15.31
N LEU A 18 9.83 2.05 14.02
CA LEU A 18 8.49 1.76 13.55
C LEU A 18 8.51 0.55 12.63
N TYR A 19 7.35 -0.05 12.46
CA TYR A 19 7.15 -0.97 11.36
C TYR A 19 5.80 -0.74 10.68
N ALA A 20 5.76 -1.05 9.40
CA ALA A 20 4.55 -1.02 8.61
C ALA A 20 4.24 -2.41 8.08
N LEU A 21 2.96 -2.78 8.10
CA LEU A 21 2.45 -3.92 7.37
C LEU A 21 1.99 -3.46 5.99
N THR A 22 2.33 -4.22 4.97
CA THR A 22 1.95 -3.97 3.59
C THR A 22 1.47 -5.25 2.93
N HIS A 23 0.96 -5.16 1.72
CA HIS A 23 0.61 -6.33 0.93
C HIS A 23 1.90 -7.09 0.55
N ASP A 24 1.87 -8.43 0.69
CA ASP A 24 3.00 -9.29 0.31
C ASP A 24 3.42 -9.01 -1.14
N GLY A 25 4.71 -8.70 -1.35
CA GLY A 25 5.30 -8.32 -2.64
C GLY A 25 5.38 -6.81 -2.90
N LEU A 26 4.79 -5.97 -2.04
CA LEU A 26 4.88 -4.51 -2.14
C LEU A 26 5.88 -3.88 -1.17
N GLU A 27 6.65 -4.65 -0.44
CA GLU A 27 7.54 -4.17 0.63
C GLU A 27 8.54 -3.12 0.13
N ARG A 28 9.09 -3.31 -1.09
CA ARG A 28 9.99 -2.33 -1.69
C ARG A 28 9.30 -1.04 -2.08
N VAL A 29 8.04 -1.11 -2.53
CA VAL A 29 7.25 0.09 -2.88
C VAL A 29 6.90 0.87 -1.61
N ALA A 30 6.55 0.17 -0.52
CA ALA A 30 6.31 0.79 0.77
C ALA A 30 7.59 1.39 1.37
N ALA A 31 8.74 0.71 1.23
CA ALA A 31 10.04 1.22 1.64
C ALA A 31 10.42 2.51 0.87
N ASP A 32 10.21 2.51 -0.45
CA ASP A 32 10.43 3.69 -1.30
C ASP A 32 9.51 4.86 -0.86
N GLU A 33 8.24 4.59 -0.53
CA GLU A 33 7.31 5.60 -0.01
C GLU A 33 7.80 6.18 1.32
N ILE A 34 8.14 5.35 2.29
CA ILE A 34 8.65 5.76 3.60
C ILE A 34 9.89 6.65 3.45
N THR A 35 10.82 6.27 2.58
CA THR A 35 12.05 7.03 2.34
C THR A 35 11.77 8.38 1.67
N GLN A 36 10.91 8.41 0.67
CA GLN A 36 10.63 9.62 -0.12
C GLN A 36 9.72 10.61 0.60
N GLU A 37 8.66 10.11 1.25
CA GLU A 37 7.65 10.99 1.86
C GLU A 37 7.98 11.36 3.31
N LEU A 38 8.58 10.44 4.07
CA LEU A 38 8.86 10.65 5.50
C LEU A 38 10.34 10.84 5.81
N LEU A 39 11.22 10.78 4.81
CA LEU A 39 12.69 10.80 4.98
C LEU A 39 13.17 9.66 5.91
N GLY A 40 12.43 8.58 5.93
CA GLY A 40 12.67 7.44 6.81
C GLY A 40 13.86 6.60 6.35
N VAL A 41 14.55 6.04 7.32
CA VAL A 41 15.66 5.08 7.10
C VAL A 41 15.11 3.67 7.28
N VAL A 42 14.95 2.94 6.18
CA VAL A 42 14.53 1.54 6.21
C VAL A 42 15.65 0.68 6.77
N LYS A 43 15.34 -0.10 7.79
CA LYS A 43 16.30 -0.99 8.49
C LYS A 43 16.18 -2.43 8.02
N LYS A 44 14.96 -2.89 7.72
CA LYS A 44 14.68 -4.25 7.30
C LYS A 44 13.40 -4.33 6.49
N THR A 45 13.38 -5.17 5.49
CA THR A 45 12.16 -5.62 4.81
C THR A 45 12.01 -7.11 5.00
N GLY A 46 10.79 -7.53 5.23
CA GLY A 46 10.38 -8.93 5.32
C GLY A 46 9.08 -9.12 4.57
N ARG A 47 8.56 -10.32 4.50
CA ARG A 47 7.32 -10.61 3.79
C ARG A 47 6.14 -9.85 4.41
N GLY A 48 5.58 -8.89 3.69
CA GLY A 48 4.51 -8.01 4.14
C GLY A 48 4.93 -7.02 5.24
N LEU A 49 6.23 -6.79 5.47
CA LEU A 49 6.77 -6.04 6.58
C LEU A 49 7.88 -5.09 6.15
N VAL A 50 7.85 -3.86 6.65
CA VAL A 50 8.95 -2.88 6.54
C VAL A 50 9.23 -2.32 7.91
N VAL A 51 10.47 -2.46 8.41
CA VAL A 51 10.95 -1.85 9.65
C VAL A 51 11.81 -0.64 9.33
N PHE A 52 11.55 0.48 9.98
CA PHE A 52 12.20 1.76 9.66
C PHE A 52 12.34 2.66 10.90
N ARG A 53 13.17 3.71 10.77
CA ARG A 53 13.27 4.82 11.72
C ARG A 53 12.97 6.12 11.00
N LEU A 54 12.37 7.07 11.70
CA LEU A 54 12.08 8.41 11.20
C LEU A 54 12.97 9.43 11.92
N PRO A 55 13.30 10.55 11.26
CA PRO A 55 13.98 11.66 11.92
C PRO A 55 13.09 12.37 12.95
N GLN A 56 11.76 12.26 12.76
CA GLN A 56 10.71 12.80 13.63
C GLN A 56 9.50 11.87 13.55
N ILE A 57 8.80 11.67 14.66
CA ILE A 57 7.57 10.88 14.70
C ILE A 57 6.42 11.84 14.95
N ASP A 58 5.55 12.00 13.97
CA ASP A 58 4.33 12.80 14.01
C ASP A 58 3.20 12.11 13.21
N ASP A 59 2.09 12.77 13.00
CA ASP A 59 0.92 12.25 12.31
C ASP A 59 1.14 12.00 10.80
N SER A 60 2.22 12.54 10.22
CA SER A 60 2.58 12.27 8.82
C SER A 60 2.77 10.78 8.52
N VAL A 61 3.13 9.98 9.52
CA VAL A 61 3.21 8.51 9.40
C VAL A 61 1.88 7.87 9.00
N LEU A 62 0.76 8.52 9.29
CA LEU A 62 -0.59 8.07 8.93
C LEU A 62 -0.96 8.42 7.47
N SER A 63 -0.14 9.22 6.79
CA SER A 63 -0.34 9.57 5.38
C SER A 63 0.14 8.51 4.39
N LEU A 64 0.88 7.49 4.85
CA LEU A 64 1.35 6.39 4.01
C LEU A 64 0.19 5.66 3.32
N ARG A 65 0.34 5.41 2.03
CA ARG A 65 -0.73 4.87 1.18
C ARG A 65 -0.49 3.42 0.72
N THR A 66 0.76 2.99 0.64
CA THR A 66 1.11 1.62 0.23
C THR A 66 1.18 0.64 1.41
N THR A 67 0.89 1.12 2.62
CA THR A 67 0.85 0.33 3.85
C THR A 67 -0.58 0.09 4.30
N GLU A 68 -0.81 -1.04 4.95
CA GLU A 68 -2.10 -1.41 5.55
C GLU A 68 -2.22 -0.92 6.99
N ASP A 69 -1.12 -0.97 7.74
CA ASP A 69 -1.01 -0.48 9.12
C ASP A 69 0.40 -0.02 9.44
N VAL A 70 0.51 0.88 10.41
CA VAL A 70 1.78 1.37 10.96
C VAL A 70 1.77 1.26 12.48
N PHE A 71 2.93 0.89 13.04
CA PHE A 71 3.11 0.59 14.45
C PHE A 71 4.40 1.19 14.99
N LEU A 72 4.40 1.55 16.27
CA LEU A 72 5.63 1.67 17.06
C LEU A 72 6.15 0.26 17.35
N LEU A 73 7.40 -0.01 17.06
CA LEU A 73 8.01 -1.33 17.24
C LEU A 73 8.36 -1.54 18.71
N ALA A 74 7.75 -2.54 19.34
CA ALA A 74 8.13 -2.99 20.67
C ALA A 74 9.31 -3.97 20.60
N TRP A 75 9.15 -5.05 19.85
CA TRP A 75 10.21 -6.03 19.60
C TRP A 75 9.97 -6.76 18.28
N GLY A 76 11.03 -7.37 17.72
CA GLY A 76 10.94 -8.22 16.54
C GLY A 76 11.98 -9.34 16.59
N SER A 77 11.66 -10.44 15.91
CA SER A 77 12.53 -11.61 15.74
C SER A 77 12.27 -12.26 14.39
N ASP A 78 13.29 -12.89 13.82
CA ASP A 78 13.22 -13.72 12.60
C ASP A 78 13.78 -15.13 12.84
N THR A 79 13.84 -15.54 14.10
CA THR A 79 14.48 -16.77 14.54
C THR A 79 13.51 -17.76 15.17
N LEU A 80 12.19 -17.64 14.89
CA LEU A 80 11.20 -18.57 15.40
C LEU A 80 11.49 -20.00 14.92
N THR A 81 11.24 -20.95 15.81
CA THR A 81 11.54 -22.36 15.60
C THR A 81 10.36 -23.19 15.10
N TYR A 82 9.16 -22.58 15.03
CA TYR A 82 7.86 -23.21 14.78
C TYR A 82 7.40 -24.16 15.91
N ARG A 83 8.12 -24.22 17.04
CA ARG A 83 7.85 -25.12 18.16
C ARG A 83 7.19 -24.39 19.34
N ALA A 84 6.55 -25.13 20.21
CA ALA A 84 5.89 -24.55 21.40
C ALA A 84 6.84 -23.71 22.29
N ALA A 85 8.15 -23.95 22.23
CA ALA A 85 9.16 -23.13 22.90
C ALA A 85 9.12 -21.64 22.50
N ASP A 86 8.60 -21.30 21.31
CA ASP A 86 8.43 -19.92 20.86
C ASP A 86 7.42 -19.16 21.77
N LEU A 87 6.46 -19.86 22.40
CA LEU A 87 5.48 -19.25 23.30
C LEU A 87 6.15 -18.62 24.54
N ASP A 88 7.15 -19.28 25.10
CA ASP A 88 7.93 -18.72 26.21
C ASP A 88 8.74 -17.50 25.78
N LEU A 89 9.25 -17.51 24.56
CA LEU A 89 9.94 -16.35 23.97
C LEU A 89 9.00 -15.15 23.80
N PHE A 90 7.77 -15.35 23.30
CA PHE A 90 6.79 -14.27 23.20
C PHE A 90 6.49 -13.64 24.54
N ARG A 91 6.28 -14.44 25.59
CA ARG A 91 6.07 -13.94 26.95
C ARG A 91 7.27 -13.15 27.46
N GLN A 92 8.48 -13.69 27.34
CA GLN A 92 9.72 -13.05 27.83
C GLN A 92 10.05 -11.78 27.07
N TRP A 93 10.00 -11.80 25.73
CA TRP A 93 10.31 -10.63 24.92
C TRP A 93 9.32 -9.50 25.17
N THR A 94 8.04 -9.82 25.32
CA THR A 94 7.02 -8.81 25.61
C THR A 94 7.22 -8.20 27.00
N ALA A 95 7.56 -9.00 28.02
CA ALA A 95 7.75 -8.51 29.38
C ALA A 95 9.04 -7.70 29.58
N ARG A 96 10.12 -7.99 28.84
CA ARG A 96 11.47 -7.52 29.20
C ARG A 96 12.15 -6.62 28.17
N LYS A 97 11.81 -6.70 26.89
CA LYS A 97 12.54 -5.97 25.85
C LYS A 97 12.11 -4.51 25.65
N PRO A 98 10.81 -4.17 25.61
CA PRO A 98 10.37 -2.84 25.26
C PRO A 98 10.33 -1.86 26.44
N ASP A 99 10.61 -0.59 26.15
CA ASP A 99 10.19 0.52 27.03
C ASP A 99 8.72 0.86 26.72
N TRP A 100 7.80 0.09 27.31
CA TRP A 100 6.37 0.27 27.12
C TRP A 100 5.89 1.69 27.50
N PRO A 101 6.31 2.29 28.63
CA PRO A 101 5.97 3.67 28.95
C PRO A 101 6.35 4.66 27.85
N ALA A 102 7.52 4.52 27.24
CA ALA A 102 7.93 5.38 26.12
C ALA A 102 7.05 5.15 24.89
N LEU A 103 6.75 3.90 24.53
CA LEU A 103 5.88 3.59 23.39
C LEU A 103 4.46 4.17 23.58
N PHE A 104 3.90 4.10 24.79
CA PHE A 104 2.60 4.68 25.10
C PHE A 104 2.63 6.21 25.01
N ARG A 105 3.68 6.87 25.49
CA ARG A 105 3.85 8.33 25.34
C ARG A 105 3.88 8.72 23.86
N TRP A 106 4.66 8.03 23.02
CA TRP A 106 4.73 8.29 21.59
C TRP A 106 3.40 8.03 20.88
N HIS A 107 2.71 6.96 21.26
CA HIS A 107 1.36 6.71 20.73
C HIS A 107 0.42 7.88 21.02
N HIS A 108 0.40 8.38 22.26
CA HIS A 108 -0.51 9.45 22.67
C HIS A 108 -0.20 10.80 22.02
N GLN A 109 1.03 11.05 21.59
CA GLN A 109 1.36 12.25 20.80
C GLN A 109 0.70 12.22 19.43
N ILE A 110 0.58 11.05 18.80
CA ILE A 110 -0.01 10.87 17.46
C ILE A 110 -1.52 10.62 17.56
N ARG A 111 -1.94 9.86 18.57
CA ARG A 111 -3.33 9.49 18.84
C ARG A 111 -3.73 10.01 20.21
N PRO A 112 -4.30 11.22 20.29
CA PRO A 112 -4.69 11.82 21.55
C PRO A 112 -5.61 10.91 22.37
N LEU A 113 -5.41 10.93 23.67
CA LEU A 113 -6.22 10.18 24.62
C LEU A 113 -7.70 10.55 24.49
N ARG A 114 -8.56 9.55 24.47
CA ARG A 114 -10.00 9.74 24.54
C ARG A 114 -10.42 10.03 26.00
N ARG A 115 -11.61 10.59 26.20
CA ARG A 115 -12.18 10.73 27.54
C ARG A 115 -12.63 9.36 28.06
N GLY A 116 -12.43 9.09 29.35
CA GLY A 116 -12.88 7.87 30.00
C GLY A 116 -11.74 7.01 30.58
N LYS A 117 -12.04 5.77 30.94
CA LYS A 117 -11.04 4.82 31.45
C LYS A 117 -10.17 4.30 30.27
N PRO A 118 -8.86 4.18 30.48
CA PRO A 118 -7.97 3.70 29.43
C PRO A 118 -8.26 2.23 29.10
N THR A 119 -8.41 1.94 27.81
CA THR A 119 -8.69 0.61 27.31
C THR A 119 -7.64 0.18 26.28
N PHE A 120 -7.38 -1.12 26.23
CA PHE A 120 -6.52 -1.70 25.22
C PHE A 120 -7.17 -2.93 24.57
N HIS A 121 -6.72 -3.28 23.39
CA HIS A 121 -7.10 -4.49 22.68
C HIS A 121 -5.85 -5.23 22.20
N LEU A 122 -5.83 -6.54 22.42
CA LEU A 122 -4.75 -7.41 21.95
C LEU A 122 -5.15 -8.07 20.64
N VAL A 123 -4.26 -8.00 19.66
CA VAL A 123 -4.46 -8.67 18.37
C VAL A 123 -3.29 -9.60 18.11
N CYS A 124 -3.58 -10.89 17.91
CA CYS A 124 -2.62 -11.86 17.47
C CYS A 124 -2.96 -12.32 16.05
N GLN A 125 -2.09 -12.02 15.10
CA GLN A 125 -2.19 -12.53 13.73
C GLN A 125 -1.09 -13.55 13.47
N MET A 126 -1.47 -14.73 12.97
CA MET A 126 -0.52 -15.78 12.65
C MET A 126 -0.78 -16.33 11.24
N ARG A 127 0.29 -16.42 10.46
CA ARG A 127 0.30 -17.01 9.12
C ARG A 127 1.42 -18.05 9.02
N GLY A 128 1.11 -19.16 8.36
CA GLY A 128 1.99 -20.30 8.26
C GLY A 128 1.65 -21.38 9.28
N GLU A 129 2.27 -22.55 9.14
CA GLU A 129 2.08 -23.69 10.03
C GLU A 129 3.10 -23.61 11.18
N HIS A 130 2.62 -23.76 12.41
CA HIS A 130 3.41 -23.76 13.64
C HIS A 130 2.96 -24.93 14.52
N GLY A 131 3.82 -25.42 15.40
CA GLY A 131 3.50 -26.45 16.38
C GLY A 131 2.68 -25.93 17.57
N TYR A 132 2.05 -24.76 17.44
CA TYR A 132 1.14 -24.13 18.39
C TYR A 132 0.06 -23.36 17.64
N ARG A 133 -1.08 -23.13 18.29
CA ARG A 133 -2.21 -22.41 17.70
C ARG A 133 -2.06 -20.91 17.92
N ARG A 134 -2.78 -20.12 17.13
CA ARG A 134 -2.85 -18.65 17.31
C ARG A 134 -3.29 -18.25 18.73
N VAL A 135 -4.24 -18.97 19.31
CA VAL A 135 -4.74 -18.70 20.67
C VAL A 135 -3.68 -18.93 21.73
N ASP A 136 -2.81 -19.95 21.57
CA ASP A 136 -1.71 -20.23 22.49
C ASP A 136 -0.67 -19.09 22.45
N ALA A 137 -0.36 -18.59 21.25
CA ALA A 137 0.52 -17.44 21.04
C ALA A 137 -0.06 -16.15 21.64
N GLU A 138 -1.36 -15.92 21.48
CA GLU A 138 -2.08 -14.78 22.06
C GLU A 138 -2.07 -14.82 23.59
N GLU A 139 -2.26 -15.99 24.18
CA GLU A 139 -2.22 -16.15 25.65
C GLU A 139 -0.81 -15.92 26.21
N ALA A 140 0.23 -16.46 25.56
CA ALA A 140 1.61 -16.21 25.94
C ALA A 140 1.96 -14.71 25.84
N PHE A 141 1.50 -14.05 24.80
CA PHE A 141 1.64 -12.61 24.59
C PHE A 141 0.90 -11.81 25.68
N ARG A 142 -0.36 -12.14 25.96
CA ARG A 142 -1.16 -11.54 27.03
C ARG A 142 -0.48 -11.70 28.41
N ALA A 143 0.08 -12.87 28.68
CA ALA A 143 0.81 -13.13 29.93
C ALA A 143 2.06 -12.23 30.06
N GLY A 144 2.76 -11.95 28.97
CA GLY A 144 3.88 -11.01 28.95
C GLY A 144 3.47 -9.56 29.22
N LEU A 145 2.29 -9.14 28.75
CA LEU A 145 1.77 -7.78 28.91
C LEU A 145 1.22 -7.49 30.32
N ARG A 146 0.72 -8.50 31.04
CA ARG A 146 0.09 -8.30 32.38
C ARG A 146 0.96 -7.52 33.35
N HIS A 147 2.27 -7.63 33.24
CA HIS A 147 3.22 -7.01 34.18
C HIS A 147 3.73 -5.62 33.70
N VAL A 148 3.41 -5.23 32.49
CA VAL A 148 3.96 -3.99 31.88
C VAL A 148 2.88 -2.97 31.55
N LEU A 149 1.62 -3.39 31.50
CA LEU A 149 0.49 -2.47 31.33
C LEU A 149 0.25 -1.66 32.62
N PRO A 150 -0.05 -0.36 32.51
CA PRO A 150 -0.36 0.47 33.66
C PRO A 150 -1.59 -0.04 34.43
N ALA A 151 -1.58 0.11 35.72
CA ALA A 151 -2.73 -0.23 36.57
C ALA A 151 -3.97 0.56 36.12
N GLY A 152 -5.14 -0.08 36.13
CA GLY A 152 -6.41 0.55 35.78
C GLY A 152 -6.72 0.56 34.27
N TRP A 153 -5.87 -0.05 33.43
CA TRP A 153 -6.20 -0.30 32.04
C TRP A 153 -7.04 -1.57 31.89
N TYR A 154 -8.02 -1.53 30.99
CA TYR A 154 -8.98 -2.62 30.78
C TYR A 154 -8.86 -3.16 29.34
N GLU A 155 -8.81 -4.48 29.21
CA GLU A 155 -8.91 -5.15 27.91
C GLU A 155 -10.35 -5.07 27.40
N VAL A 156 -10.53 -4.73 26.13
CA VAL A 156 -11.82 -4.69 25.44
C VAL A 156 -11.67 -5.29 24.04
N ASP A 157 -12.76 -5.83 23.50
CA ASP A 157 -12.74 -6.48 22.18
C ASP A 157 -12.76 -5.50 21.02
N GLU A 158 -13.36 -4.33 21.23
CA GLU A 158 -13.52 -3.31 20.18
C GLU A 158 -13.34 -1.89 20.72
N ASN A 159 -13.03 -0.97 19.80
CA ASN A 159 -12.94 0.47 20.08
C ASN A 159 -12.00 0.84 21.24
N ALA A 160 -10.95 0.05 21.45
CA ALA A 160 -9.90 0.34 22.41
C ALA A 160 -9.20 1.69 22.11
N TRP A 161 -8.62 2.31 23.13
CA TRP A 161 -7.76 3.48 22.95
C TRP A 161 -6.45 3.11 22.28
N LEU A 162 -5.96 1.91 22.57
CA LEU A 162 -4.67 1.41 22.16
C LEU A 162 -4.81 -0.04 21.71
N GLU A 163 -4.23 -0.35 20.58
CA GLU A 163 -4.13 -1.72 20.10
C GLU A 163 -2.66 -2.16 20.15
N ILE A 164 -2.41 -3.32 20.72
CA ILE A 164 -1.09 -3.95 20.76
C ILE A 164 -1.16 -5.23 19.96
N TRP A 165 -0.32 -5.32 18.93
CA TRP A 165 -0.36 -6.42 17.99
C TRP A 165 0.86 -7.30 18.09
N LEU A 166 0.64 -8.61 18.02
CA LEU A 166 1.63 -9.64 17.72
C LEU A 166 1.33 -10.20 16.33
N THR A 167 2.23 -9.98 15.39
CA THR A 167 2.12 -10.52 14.03
C THR A 167 3.20 -11.57 13.83
N ILE A 168 2.79 -12.80 13.48
CA ILE A 168 3.65 -13.96 13.24
C ILE A 168 3.50 -14.37 11.79
N HIS A 169 4.62 -14.47 11.06
CA HIS A 169 4.64 -14.94 9.69
C HIS A 169 5.86 -15.83 9.44
N GLY A 170 5.66 -17.13 9.43
CA GLY A 170 6.75 -18.10 9.34
C GLY A 170 7.74 -17.93 10.50
N LYS A 171 9.03 -17.71 10.22
CA LYS A 171 10.09 -17.49 11.23
C LYS A 171 10.10 -16.08 11.83
N THR A 172 9.29 -15.17 11.32
CA THR A 172 9.29 -13.77 11.75
C THR A 172 8.13 -13.49 12.69
N ALA A 173 8.41 -12.85 13.82
CA ALA A 173 7.41 -12.24 14.69
C ALA A 173 7.77 -10.78 14.95
N VAL A 174 6.76 -9.91 14.96
CA VAL A 174 6.88 -8.51 15.36
C VAL A 174 5.76 -8.15 16.32
N CYS A 175 6.10 -7.38 17.34
CA CYS A 175 5.15 -6.84 18.29
C CYS A 175 5.24 -5.32 18.30
N GLY A 176 4.10 -4.64 18.40
CA GLY A 176 4.08 -3.18 18.48
C GLY A 176 2.74 -2.59 18.83
N VAL A 177 2.77 -1.28 19.04
CA VAL A 177 1.61 -0.45 19.33
C VAL A 177 1.11 0.17 18.04
N ARG A 178 -0.15 -0.08 17.68
CA ARG A 178 -0.73 0.40 16.42
C ARG A 178 -0.96 1.90 16.45
N LEU A 179 -0.46 2.59 15.44
CA LEU A 179 -0.70 4.03 15.22
C LEU A 179 -1.85 4.29 14.26
N SER A 180 -1.99 3.44 13.25
CA SER A 180 -3.06 3.53 12.25
C SER A 180 -4.42 3.12 12.84
N ASP A 181 -5.46 3.40 12.08
CA ASP A 181 -6.79 2.85 12.28
C ASP A 181 -7.28 2.15 11.00
N ARG A 182 -8.53 1.69 11.02
CA ARG A 182 -9.12 1.01 9.86
C ARG A 182 -9.13 1.84 8.57
N THR A 183 -9.06 3.18 8.65
CA THR A 183 -9.13 4.06 7.47
C THR A 183 -7.88 3.96 6.60
N MET A 184 -6.76 3.53 7.14
CA MET A 184 -5.55 3.25 6.34
C MET A 184 -5.74 2.09 5.37
N ARG A 185 -6.51 1.06 5.73
CA ARG A 185 -6.87 -0.06 4.84
C ARG A 185 -8.11 0.22 4.01
N HIS A 186 -9.14 0.80 4.66
CA HIS A 186 -10.47 1.03 4.12
C HIS A 186 -10.66 2.52 3.92
N ARG A 187 -10.16 3.04 2.82
CA ARG A 187 -10.20 4.48 2.51
C ARG A 187 -11.60 5.07 2.64
N THR A 188 -11.70 6.25 3.20
CA THR A 188 -12.97 6.97 3.41
C THR A 188 -13.71 7.28 2.11
N TYR A 189 -12.99 7.40 0.99
CA TYR A 189 -13.60 7.61 -0.33
C TYR A 189 -14.33 6.38 -0.86
N LYS A 190 -13.96 5.16 -0.41
CA LYS A 190 -14.52 3.90 -0.92
C LYS A 190 -15.84 3.59 -0.20
N GLN A 191 -16.90 4.34 -0.55
CA GLN A 191 -18.22 4.21 0.04
C GLN A 191 -19.00 3.06 -0.60
N GLU A 192 -18.86 2.91 -1.93
CA GLU A 192 -19.50 1.87 -2.70
C GLU A 192 -18.52 0.80 -3.16
N HIS A 193 -18.99 -0.42 -3.25
CA HIS A 193 -18.18 -1.59 -3.59
C HIS A 193 -18.76 -2.34 -4.79
N ILE A 194 -17.88 -2.82 -5.65
CA ILE A 194 -18.20 -3.85 -6.64
C ILE A 194 -17.41 -5.11 -6.34
N VAL A 195 -17.91 -6.24 -6.83
CA VAL A 195 -17.20 -7.53 -6.73
C VAL A 195 -15.79 -7.40 -7.32
N ALA A 196 -14.80 -7.99 -6.66
CA ALA A 196 -13.40 -7.96 -7.07
C ALA A 196 -12.72 -6.58 -7.13
N SER A 197 -13.29 -5.56 -6.46
CA SER A 197 -12.66 -4.24 -6.37
C SER A 197 -11.25 -4.30 -5.77
N LEU A 198 -10.30 -3.64 -6.43
CA LEU A 198 -8.90 -3.61 -6.02
C LEU A 198 -8.72 -3.03 -4.60
N ARG A 199 -7.76 -3.56 -3.83
CA ARG A 199 -7.39 -2.98 -2.54
C ARG A 199 -6.72 -1.62 -2.73
N PRO A 200 -7.09 -0.60 -1.95
CA PRO A 200 -6.50 0.74 -2.08
C PRO A 200 -4.97 0.75 -1.97
N THR A 201 -4.38 -0.06 -1.10
CA THR A 201 -2.93 -0.16 -0.92
C THR A 201 -2.21 -0.67 -2.16
N VAL A 202 -2.81 -1.62 -2.89
CA VAL A 202 -2.30 -2.11 -4.17
C VAL A 202 -2.45 -1.03 -5.25
N ALA A 203 -3.60 -0.36 -5.32
CA ALA A 203 -3.83 0.74 -6.25
C ALA A 203 -2.84 1.90 -6.01
N ALA A 204 -2.59 2.27 -4.75
CA ALA A 204 -1.59 3.29 -4.40
C ALA A 204 -0.18 2.89 -4.87
N ALA A 205 0.20 1.62 -4.70
CA ALA A 205 1.48 1.11 -5.20
C ALA A 205 1.56 1.19 -6.73
N MET A 206 0.49 0.85 -7.46
CA MET A 206 0.44 0.99 -8.92
C MET A 206 0.64 2.45 -9.36
N VAL A 207 -0.05 3.36 -8.69
CA VAL A 207 0.03 4.81 -8.97
C VAL A 207 1.44 5.37 -8.69
N ARG A 208 2.08 4.96 -7.59
CA ARG A 208 3.48 5.34 -7.29
C ARG A 208 4.44 4.83 -8.36
N LEU A 209 4.28 3.59 -8.78
CA LEU A 209 5.10 2.99 -9.85
C LEU A 209 4.88 3.67 -11.21
N ALA A 210 3.71 4.24 -11.45
CA ALA A 210 3.45 5.02 -12.65
C ALA A 210 4.28 6.32 -12.69
N GLY A 211 4.63 6.89 -11.54
CA GLY A 211 5.44 8.11 -11.47
C GLY A 211 4.70 9.30 -12.06
N ILE A 212 3.65 9.74 -11.39
CA ILE A 212 2.82 10.87 -11.78
C ILE A 212 3.58 12.18 -11.60
N ALA A 213 3.48 13.09 -12.54
CA ALA A 213 4.07 14.43 -12.51
C ALA A 213 3.05 15.51 -12.95
N PRO A 214 3.32 16.81 -12.66
CA PRO A 214 2.46 17.90 -13.08
C PRO A 214 2.17 17.89 -14.59
N GLY A 215 0.94 18.23 -14.97
CA GLY A 215 0.50 18.32 -16.35
C GLY A 215 0.23 17.00 -17.06
N MET A 216 0.50 15.85 -16.41
CA MET A 216 0.27 14.55 -17.02
C MET A 216 -1.20 14.18 -17.11
N THR A 217 -1.53 13.46 -18.19
CA THR A 217 -2.79 12.73 -18.36
C THR A 217 -2.60 11.27 -17.96
N ILE A 218 -3.38 10.82 -16.97
CA ILE A 218 -3.37 9.45 -16.44
C ILE A 218 -4.67 8.77 -16.85
N LEU A 219 -4.59 7.57 -17.37
CA LEU A 219 -5.72 6.76 -17.82
C LEU A 219 -5.83 5.46 -17.03
N ASP A 220 -7.03 5.18 -16.53
CA ASP A 220 -7.46 3.83 -16.13
C ASP A 220 -8.61 3.40 -17.07
N PRO A 221 -8.31 2.59 -18.11
CA PRO A 221 -9.30 2.27 -19.13
C PRO A 221 -10.36 1.23 -18.70
N MET A 222 -10.19 0.61 -17.53
CA MET A 222 -11.08 -0.40 -16.96
C MET A 222 -11.20 -0.14 -15.44
N CYS A 223 -11.76 1.03 -15.10
CA CYS A 223 -11.59 1.64 -13.79
C CYS A 223 -12.39 0.95 -12.64
N GLY A 224 -13.38 0.12 -12.98
CA GLY A 224 -14.21 -0.52 -11.98
C GLY A 224 -14.77 0.48 -10.96
N ALA A 225 -14.51 0.26 -9.68
CA ALA A 225 -14.94 1.17 -8.60
C ALA A 225 -14.13 2.49 -8.50
N GLY A 226 -13.22 2.78 -9.44
CA GLY A 226 -12.43 4.00 -9.47
C GLY A 226 -11.26 4.03 -8.48
N THR A 227 -10.85 2.93 -7.90
CA THR A 227 -9.85 2.88 -6.81
C THR A 227 -8.49 3.42 -7.25
N ILE A 228 -8.02 3.08 -8.46
CA ILE A 228 -6.74 3.58 -9.01
C ILE A 228 -6.80 5.09 -9.20
N LEU A 229 -7.90 5.60 -9.76
CA LEU A 229 -8.12 7.03 -9.99
C LEU A 229 -8.20 7.81 -8.67
N ALA A 230 -8.84 7.24 -7.63
CA ALA A 230 -8.89 7.82 -6.30
C ALA A 230 -7.50 7.96 -5.66
N GLU A 231 -6.69 6.92 -5.75
CA GLU A 231 -5.30 6.95 -5.24
C GLU A 231 -4.43 7.92 -6.06
N ALA A 232 -4.62 8.00 -7.39
CA ALA A 232 -3.91 8.95 -8.25
C ALA A 232 -4.25 10.41 -7.89
N LEU A 233 -5.53 10.70 -7.68
CA LEU A 233 -6.00 12.02 -7.27
C LEU A 233 -5.48 12.40 -5.88
N THR A 234 -5.47 11.44 -4.96
CA THR A 234 -4.95 11.65 -3.60
C THR A 234 -3.44 11.91 -3.63
N LEU A 235 -2.67 11.10 -4.38
CA LEU A 235 -1.22 11.31 -4.51
C LEU A 235 -0.89 12.67 -5.14
N ALA A 236 -1.63 13.07 -6.18
CA ALA A 236 -1.44 14.36 -6.83
C ALA A 236 -1.67 15.54 -5.87
N ARG A 237 -2.62 15.42 -4.93
CA ARG A 237 -2.96 16.47 -3.96
C ARG A 237 -1.97 16.57 -2.79
N HIS A 238 -1.48 15.43 -2.29
CA HIS A 238 -0.64 15.39 -1.10
C HIS A 238 0.85 15.49 -1.41
N ARG A 239 1.24 15.76 -2.65
CA ARG A 239 2.65 15.89 -3.02
C ARG A 239 3.29 17.07 -2.30
N LYS A 240 4.47 16.85 -1.69
CA LYS A 240 5.25 17.89 -1.02
C LYS A 240 5.53 19.04 -2.00
N GLY A 241 5.29 20.28 -1.56
CA GLY A 241 5.46 21.48 -2.38
C GLY A 241 4.17 22.02 -3.03
N GLY A 242 3.01 21.46 -2.67
CA GLY A 242 1.70 21.83 -3.23
C GLY A 242 1.17 20.77 -4.17
N GLY A 243 -0.16 20.68 -4.27
CA GLY A 243 -0.83 19.75 -5.17
C GLY A 243 -0.40 19.96 -6.64
N VAL A 244 -0.27 18.87 -7.38
CA VAL A 244 0.05 18.94 -8.80
C VAL A 244 -1.20 18.76 -9.65
N ALA A 245 -1.39 19.64 -10.64
CA ALA A 245 -2.47 19.50 -11.60
C ALA A 245 -2.20 18.28 -12.50
N VAL A 246 -3.12 17.33 -12.50
CA VAL A 246 -3.11 16.15 -13.37
C VAL A 246 -4.49 16.01 -14.00
N ARG A 247 -4.55 15.46 -15.21
CA ARG A 247 -5.79 15.08 -15.86
C ARG A 247 -6.01 13.59 -15.65
N LEU A 248 -7.08 13.21 -14.96
CA LEU A 248 -7.46 11.83 -14.75
C LEU A 248 -8.60 11.44 -15.67
N LEU A 249 -8.45 10.34 -16.36
CA LEU A 249 -9.44 9.76 -17.26
C LEU A 249 -9.69 8.31 -16.84
N GLY A 250 -10.95 7.92 -16.81
CA GLY A 250 -11.34 6.56 -16.52
C GLY A 250 -12.59 6.14 -17.27
N GLY A 251 -12.72 4.84 -17.44
CA GLY A 251 -13.94 4.29 -17.96
C GLY A 251 -14.04 2.79 -17.79
N ASP A 252 -15.23 2.30 -17.99
CA ASP A 252 -15.56 0.89 -17.89
C ASP A 252 -16.68 0.54 -18.88
N ILE A 253 -16.75 -0.71 -19.28
CA ILE A 253 -17.86 -1.19 -20.13
C ILE A 253 -19.15 -1.36 -19.33
N ASP A 254 -19.00 -1.66 -18.03
CA ASP A 254 -20.11 -1.84 -17.10
C ASP A 254 -20.65 -0.49 -16.60
N PRO A 255 -21.93 -0.15 -16.89
CA PRO A 255 -22.54 1.09 -16.39
C PRO A 255 -22.59 1.14 -14.85
N GLN A 256 -22.69 0.00 -14.16
CA GLN A 256 -22.66 -0.05 -12.70
C GLN A 256 -21.28 0.34 -12.16
N ALA A 257 -20.21 -0.07 -12.81
CA ALA A 257 -18.85 0.36 -12.45
C ALA A 257 -18.68 1.89 -12.58
N ILE A 258 -19.22 2.49 -13.65
CA ILE A 258 -19.21 3.95 -13.85
C ILE A 258 -20.01 4.65 -12.75
N PHE A 259 -21.20 4.14 -12.41
CA PHE A 259 -22.00 4.70 -11.31
C PHE A 259 -21.22 4.67 -9.98
N VAL A 260 -20.70 3.50 -9.60
CA VAL A 260 -19.93 3.32 -8.35
C VAL A 260 -18.66 4.19 -8.35
N SER A 261 -17.93 4.26 -9.46
CA SER A 261 -16.73 5.10 -9.54
C SER A 261 -17.07 6.59 -9.38
N THR A 262 -18.20 7.05 -9.94
CA THR A 262 -18.67 8.42 -9.77
C THR A 262 -18.96 8.74 -8.31
N GLN A 263 -19.62 7.84 -7.57
CA GLN A 263 -19.89 8.02 -6.14
C GLN A 263 -18.58 8.08 -5.32
N ASN A 264 -17.65 7.15 -5.57
CA ASN A 264 -16.39 7.08 -4.84
C ASN A 264 -15.46 8.27 -5.13
N LEU A 265 -15.49 8.83 -6.34
CA LEU A 265 -14.60 9.93 -6.76
C LEU A 265 -15.21 11.32 -6.54
N GLY A 266 -16.52 11.42 -6.43
CA GLY A 266 -17.24 12.69 -6.44
C GLY A 266 -16.78 13.72 -5.38
N ARG A 267 -16.34 13.24 -4.20
CA ARG A 267 -15.81 14.09 -3.12
C ARG A 267 -14.30 14.34 -3.22
N LEU A 268 -13.61 13.59 -4.05
CA LEU A 268 -12.15 13.72 -4.20
C LEU A 268 -11.77 14.77 -5.24
N GLY A 269 -12.58 15.02 -6.26
CA GLY A 269 -12.35 16.05 -7.26
C GLY A 269 -12.61 15.59 -8.69
N PRO A 270 -12.32 16.43 -9.68
CA PRO A 270 -12.69 16.17 -11.05
C PRO A 270 -11.90 14.99 -11.66
N VAL A 271 -12.64 14.03 -12.22
CA VAL A 271 -12.14 12.92 -13.02
C VAL A 271 -13.05 12.78 -14.24
N GLY A 272 -12.46 12.71 -15.43
CA GLY A 272 -13.21 12.43 -16.66
C GLY A 272 -13.61 10.96 -16.69
N LEU A 273 -14.88 10.66 -16.40
CA LEU A 273 -15.42 9.29 -16.46
C LEU A 273 -16.33 9.14 -17.66
N ALA A 274 -16.21 8.01 -18.34
CA ALA A 274 -17.10 7.64 -19.45
C ALA A 274 -17.33 6.12 -19.50
N ARG A 275 -18.49 5.72 -20.01
CA ARG A 275 -18.73 4.34 -20.38
C ARG A 275 -18.09 4.08 -21.75
N TRP A 276 -17.19 3.09 -21.82
CA TRP A 276 -16.56 2.68 -23.07
C TRP A 276 -16.10 1.22 -23.03
N ASP A 277 -15.81 0.70 -24.23
CA ASP A 277 -15.06 -0.54 -24.36
C ASP A 277 -13.57 -0.20 -24.49
N ALA A 278 -12.76 -0.74 -23.59
CA ALA A 278 -11.31 -0.48 -23.56
C ALA A 278 -10.57 -0.98 -24.80
N ARG A 279 -11.23 -1.79 -25.65
CA ARG A 279 -10.74 -2.22 -26.96
C ARG A 279 -10.90 -1.16 -28.05
N PHE A 280 -11.66 -0.08 -27.76
CA PHE A 280 -11.99 1.02 -28.67
C PHE A 280 -12.11 2.33 -27.88
N LEU A 281 -10.99 2.86 -27.42
CA LEU A 281 -10.96 4.03 -26.57
C LEU A 281 -11.31 5.32 -27.36
N PRO A 282 -12.24 6.16 -26.87
CA PRO A 282 -12.59 7.43 -27.52
C PRO A 282 -11.56 8.52 -27.19
N LEU A 283 -10.29 8.20 -27.32
CA LEU A 283 -9.16 9.07 -27.03
C LEU A 283 -8.28 9.25 -28.25
N ALA A 284 -7.67 10.43 -28.40
CA ALA A 284 -6.75 10.72 -29.46
C ALA A 284 -5.46 9.87 -29.35
N ASN A 285 -4.77 9.65 -30.47
CA ASN A 285 -3.46 9.01 -30.47
C ASN A 285 -2.47 9.82 -29.62
N ALA A 286 -1.56 9.14 -28.92
CA ALA A 286 -0.49 9.74 -28.13
C ALA A 286 -0.98 10.88 -27.20
N SER A 287 -2.14 10.69 -26.54
CA SER A 287 -2.77 11.69 -25.67
C SER A 287 -2.58 11.42 -24.17
N VAL A 288 -2.09 10.23 -23.80
CA VAL A 288 -1.96 9.74 -22.43
C VAL A 288 -0.48 9.62 -22.03
N ASP A 289 -0.11 10.12 -20.87
CA ASP A 289 1.25 10.05 -20.34
C ASP A 289 1.47 8.78 -19.50
N ARG A 290 0.45 8.36 -18.75
CA ARG A 290 0.49 7.20 -17.87
C ARG A 290 -0.79 6.38 -18.03
N LEU A 291 -0.62 5.08 -18.15
CA LEU A 291 -1.69 4.11 -18.15
C LEU A 291 -1.56 3.22 -16.90
N VAL A 292 -2.59 3.13 -16.09
CA VAL A 292 -2.59 2.30 -14.88
C VAL A 292 -3.86 1.46 -14.89
N CYS A 293 -3.71 0.15 -15.02
CA CYS A 293 -4.88 -0.71 -15.24
C CYS A 293 -4.75 -2.05 -14.51
N ASN A 294 -5.88 -2.48 -13.98
CA ASN A 294 -6.09 -3.83 -13.47
C ASN A 294 -7.18 -4.50 -14.35
N PRO A 295 -6.82 -5.02 -15.52
CA PRO A 295 -7.79 -5.65 -16.41
C PRO A 295 -8.42 -6.90 -15.76
N PRO A 296 -9.59 -7.35 -16.25
CA PRO A 296 -10.30 -8.50 -15.67
C PRO A 296 -9.43 -9.75 -15.69
N PHE A 297 -9.54 -10.55 -14.62
CA PHE A 297 -8.84 -11.81 -14.49
C PHE A 297 -9.60 -12.95 -15.18
N GLY A 298 -8.86 -13.99 -15.60
CA GLY A 298 -9.43 -15.12 -16.38
C GLY A 298 -10.64 -15.83 -15.80
N LYS A 299 -10.89 -15.72 -14.47
CA LYS A 299 -12.13 -16.22 -13.85
C LYS A 299 -13.37 -15.36 -14.16
N GLN A 300 -13.17 -14.12 -14.60
CA GLN A 300 -14.25 -13.23 -15.07
C GLN A 300 -14.50 -13.38 -16.56
N LEU A 301 -13.63 -14.12 -17.26
CA LEU A 301 -13.75 -14.50 -18.66
C LEU A 301 -14.17 -15.97 -18.72
N ALA A 302 -14.96 -16.34 -19.72
CA ALA A 302 -15.53 -17.68 -19.84
C ALA A 302 -14.47 -18.78 -20.03
N SER A 303 -13.29 -18.45 -20.54
CA SER A 303 -12.17 -19.38 -20.72
C SER A 303 -10.79 -18.71 -20.71
N VAL A 304 -9.73 -19.47 -20.36
CA VAL A 304 -8.32 -19.02 -20.44
C VAL A 304 -7.94 -18.69 -21.90
N GLY A 305 -8.56 -19.34 -22.89
CA GLY A 305 -8.32 -19.09 -24.33
C GLY A 305 -8.74 -17.69 -24.78
N GLU A 306 -9.60 -16.98 -24.06
CA GLU A 306 -10.06 -15.63 -24.41
C GLU A 306 -9.11 -14.51 -23.94
N ILE A 307 -8.16 -14.82 -23.02
CA ILE A 307 -7.28 -13.81 -22.42
C ILE A 307 -6.33 -13.21 -23.45
N LEU A 308 -5.66 -14.01 -24.27
CA LEU A 308 -4.69 -13.50 -25.25
C LEU A 308 -5.35 -12.65 -26.32
N PRO A 309 -6.50 -13.03 -26.94
CA PRO A 309 -7.24 -12.15 -27.84
C PRO A 309 -7.64 -10.82 -27.18
N LEU A 310 -8.15 -10.84 -25.95
CA LEU A 310 -8.49 -9.64 -25.20
C LEU A 310 -7.25 -8.75 -25.01
N TYR A 311 -6.15 -9.29 -24.47
CA TYR A 311 -4.94 -8.51 -24.24
C TYR A 311 -4.31 -7.98 -25.54
N THR A 312 -4.45 -8.71 -26.64
CA THR A 312 -4.00 -8.25 -27.96
C THR A 312 -4.80 -7.03 -28.44
N ALA A 313 -6.12 -7.04 -28.26
CA ALA A 313 -6.96 -5.88 -28.59
C ALA A 313 -6.66 -4.68 -27.68
N LEU A 314 -6.54 -4.91 -26.36
CA LEU A 314 -6.16 -3.88 -25.40
C LEU A 314 -4.79 -3.28 -25.68
N ALA A 315 -3.78 -4.12 -26.00
CA ALA A 315 -2.42 -3.68 -26.28
C ALA A 315 -2.34 -2.75 -27.50
N ARG A 316 -3.16 -2.98 -28.55
CA ARG A 316 -3.29 -2.08 -29.70
C ARG A 316 -3.77 -0.69 -29.29
N GLU A 317 -4.85 -0.62 -28.51
CA GLU A 317 -5.41 0.64 -28.05
C GLU A 317 -4.50 1.34 -27.04
N TRP A 318 -3.90 0.62 -26.11
CA TRP A 318 -2.92 1.16 -25.16
C TRP A 318 -1.71 1.75 -25.92
N ASN A 319 -1.20 1.01 -26.93
CA ASN A 319 -0.10 1.53 -27.77
C ASN A 319 -0.53 2.76 -28.57
N ARG A 320 -1.76 2.83 -29.06
CA ARG A 320 -2.27 3.97 -29.81
C ARG A 320 -2.37 5.23 -28.94
N VAL A 321 -2.97 5.10 -27.74
CA VAL A 321 -3.27 6.28 -26.90
C VAL A 321 -2.09 6.73 -26.04
N LEU A 322 -1.18 5.83 -25.66
CA LEU A 322 -0.01 6.16 -24.84
C LEU A 322 1.01 6.92 -25.68
N LYS A 323 1.53 8.03 -25.17
CA LYS A 323 2.60 8.81 -25.80
C LYS A 323 3.88 7.97 -25.97
N PRO A 324 4.72 8.22 -26.99
CA PRO A 324 6.10 7.73 -27.01
C PRO A 324 6.82 8.06 -25.70
N GLY A 325 7.59 7.11 -25.15
CA GLY A 325 8.19 7.26 -23.80
C GLY A 325 7.21 7.18 -22.64
N GLY A 326 5.92 6.97 -22.92
CA GLY A 326 4.89 6.80 -21.90
C GLY A 326 5.09 5.52 -21.08
N ARG A 327 4.48 5.48 -19.90
CA ARG A 327 4.60 4.35 -18.98
C ARG A 327 3.24 3.73 -18.67
N ALA A 328 3.20 2.38 -18.69
CA ALA A 328 2.04 1.62 -18.23
C ALA A 328 2.37 0.80 -16.97
N VAL A 329 1.44 0.75 -16.03
CA VAL A 329 1.51 -0.10 -14.83
C VAL A 329 0.32 -1.03 -14.86
N LEU A 330 0.58 -2.32 -15.01
CA LEU A 330 -0.43 -3.34 -15.26
C LEU A 330 -0.37 -4.44 -14.21
N LEU A 331 -1.53 -4.77 -13.64
CA LEU A 331 -1.68 -5.87 -12.70
C LEU A 331 -2.50 -6.99 -13.38
N VAL A 332 -1.87 -8.13 -13.65
CA VAL A 332 -2.48 -9.22 -14.40
C VAL A 332 -2.18 -10.58 -13.76
N MET A 333 -3.03 -11.57 -13.98
CA MET A 333 -2.74 -12.98 -13.65
C MET A 333 -1.85 -13.61 -14.73
N GLU A 334 -2.21 -13.43 -16.00
CA GLU A 334 -1.55 -14.08 -17.14
C GLU A 334 -0.49 -13.16 -17.73
N HIS A 335 0.62 -13.02 -17.03
CA HIS A 335 1.72 -12.13 -17.45
C HIS A 335 2.33 -12.55 -18.81
N GLN A 336 2.38 -13.84 -19.12
CA GLN A 336 2.90 -14.32 -20.38
C GLN A 336 2.03 -13.89 -21.56
N ALA A 337 0.69 -13.99 -21.42
CA ALA A 337 -0.25 -13.50 -22.44
C ALA A 337 -0.11 -11.99 -22.64
N LEU A 338 0.06 -11.21 -21.57
CA LEU A 338 0.31 -9.78 -21.66
C LEU A 338 1.63 -9.47 -22.40
N SER A 339 2.69 -10.19 -22.06
CA SER A 339 4.01 -10.03 -22.72
C SER A 339 3.92 -10.34 -24.20
N THR A 340 3.22 -11.41 -24.57
CA THR A 340 2.97 -11.77 -25.98
C THR A 340 2.17 -10.68 -26.69
N ALA A 341 1.12 -10.15 -26.09
CA ALA A 341 0.29 -9.09 -26.67
C ALA A 341 1.04 -7.76 -26.88
N LEU A 342 2.01 -7.44 -26.00
CA LEU A 342 2.81 -6.21 -26.09
C LEU A 342 4.06 -6.35 -26.99
N SER A 343 4.48 -7.57 -27.31
CA SER A 343 5.73 -7.82 -28.07
C SER A 343 5.78 -7.13 -29.44
N PRO A 344 4.66 -7.04 -30.23
CA PRO A 344 4.69 -6.35 -31.53
C PRO A 344 5.03 -4.86 -31.40
N PHE A 345 4.77 -4.25 -30.26
CA PHE A 345 4.98 -2.83 -29.99
C PHE A 345 6.33 -2.52 -29.35
N ARG A 346 7.17 -3.53 -29.11
CA ARG A 346 8.52 -3.42 -28.50
C ARG A 346 8.53 -2.73 -27.14
N TRP A 347 7.44 -2.83 -26.36
CA TRP A 347 7.43 -2.29 -25.01
C TRP A 347 8.42 -3.05 -24.12
N THR A 348 9.15 -2.32 -23.30
CA THR A 348 10.13 -2.88 -22.36
C THR A 348 9.58 -2.90 -20.95
N THR A 349 9.81 -4.00 -20.21
CA THR A 349 9.44 -4.07 -18.79
C THR A 349 10.64 -3.73 -17.92
N THR A 350 10.44 -2.84 -16.94
CA THR A 350 11.51 -2.39 -16.05
C THR A 350 11.34 -2.92 -14.61
N ARG A 351 10.15 -3.33 -14.24
CA ARG A 351 9.87 -3.86 -12.90
C ARG A 351 8.77 -4.91 -12.98
N ARG A 352 8.94 -6.01 -12.26
CA ARG A 352 7.92 -7.05 -12.04
C ARG A 352 7.87 -7.41 -10.57
N LEU A 353 6.67 -7.44 -10.01
CA LEU A 353 6.40 -7.80 -8.62
C LEU A 353 5.35 -8.91 -8.60
N ALA A 354 5.66 -10.01 -7.92
CA ALA A 354 4.70 -11.08 -7.70
C ALA A 354 3.81 -10.74 -6.51
N LEU A 355 2.51 -10.76 -6.70
CA LEU A 355 1.49 -10.47 -5.69
C LEU A 355 0.47 -11.61 -5.59
N ARG A 356 -0.34 -11.58 -4.54
CA ARG A 356 -1.55 -12.42 -4.46
C ARG A 356 -2.76 -11.52 -4.23
N VAL A 357 -3.61 -11.36 -5.22
CA VAL A 357 -4.82 -10.55 -5.11
C VAL A 357 -6.03 -11.48 -5.06
N LEU A 358 -6.88 -11.32 -4.05
CA LEU A 358 -8.04 -12.21 -3.80
C LEU A 358 -7.64 -13.71 -3.78
N GLY A 359 -6.47 -14.02 -3.21
CA GLY A 359 -5.96 -15.38 -3.14
C GLY A 359 -5.32 -15.90 -4.44
N GLN A 360 -5.38 -15.18 -5.55
CA GLN A 360 -4.82 -15.58 -6.84
C GLN A 360 -3.43 -14.99 -7.06
N PRO A 361 -2.48 -15.74 -7.64
CA PRO A 361 -1.18 -15.20 -8.03
C PRO A 361 -1.37 -14.17 -9.17
N CYS A 362 -0.74 -13.01 -9.01
CA CYS A 362 -0.77 -11.92 -9.99
C CYS A 362 0.62 -11.34 -10.17
N THR A 363 0.86 -10.73 -11.31
CA THR A 363 2.08 -9.96 -11.59
C THR A 363 1.71 -8.50 -11.79
N LEU A 364 2.29 -7.64 -10.97
CA LEU A 364 2.30 -6.19 -11.17
C LEU A 364 3.55 -5.84 -11.96
N SER A 365 3.40 -5.24 -13.13
CA SER A 365 4.50 -4.95 -14.04
C SER A 365 4.47 -3.50 -14.53
N VAL A 366 5.67 -2.94 -14.67
CA VAL A 366 5.89 -1.58 -15.20
C VAL A 366 6.48 -1.70 -16.59
N TRP A 367 5.80 -1.11 -17.56
CA TRP A 367 6.14 -1.14 -18.97
C TRP A 367 6.41 0.25 -19.51
N HIS A 368 7.32 0.36 -20.47
CA HIS A 368 7.66 1.59 -21.17
C HIS A 368 7.43 1.41 -22.66
N LYS A 369 6.63 2.32 -23.23
CA LYS A 369 6.53 2.44 -24.68
C LYS A 369 7.81 3.07 -25.21
N PRO A 370 8.41 2.55 -26.30
CA PRO A 370 9.60 3.15 -26.92
C PRO A 370 9.38 4.62 -27.27
N LEU A 371 10.44 5.41 -27.27
CA LEU A 371 10.47 6.69 -27.96
C LEU A 371 10.44 6.41 -29.47
N ASP A 372 9.67 7.19 -30.24
CA ASP A 372 9.72 7.06 -31.71
C ASP A 372 11.14 7.36 -32.21
N GLU A 373 11.79 6.38 -32.84
CA GLU A 373 13.13 6.54 -33.42
C GLU A 373 13.15 7.61 -34.53
N SER A 374 12.00 7.92 -35.15
CA SER A 374 11.85 8.98 -36.13
C SER A 374 12.04 10.40 -35.59
N ALA A 375 11.87 10.62 -34.28
CA ALA A 375 12.08 11.94 -33.67
C ALA A 375 13.57 12.22 -33.35
N SER A 376 14.44 11.22 -33.39
CA SER A 376 15.89 11.36 -33.11
C SER A 376 16.74 11.75 -34.31
N LEU A 377 16.15 11.85 -35.51
CA LEU A 377 16.84 12.17 -36.79
C LEU A 377 16.74 13.64 -37.19
N LEU A 378 16.35 14.55 -36.30
CA LEU A 378 16.58 15.97 -36.54
C LEU A 378 18.09 16.24 -36.38
N PRO A 379 18.82 16.68 -37.46
CA PRO A 379 20.22 17.00 -37.36
C PRO A 379 20.37 18.13 -36.34
N ARG A 380 21.27 17.95 -35.37
CA ARG A 380 21.74 19.08 -34.53
C ARG A 380 22.37 20.07 -35.49
N MET A 381 21.65 21.13 -35.78
CA MET A 381 22.21 22.26 -36.53
C MET A 381 23.36 22.83 -35.65
N SER A 382 24.54 22.71 -36.25
CA SER A 382 25.82 23.28 -35.78
C SER A 382 25.76 24.80 -35.67
#